data_b21659eb60efd5a405be92b61e7ff7c3
#
_entry.id   b21659eb60efd5a405be92b61e7ff7c3
#
_cell.length_a   1.000
_cell.length_b   1.000
_cell.length_c   1.000
_cell.angle_alpha   90.00
_cell.angle_beta   90.00
_cell.angle_gamma   90.00
#
_symmetry.space_group_name_H-M   'P 1'
#
loop_
_entity.id
_entity.type
_entity.pdbx_description
1 polymer ?
#
loop_
_entity_poly.entity_id
_entity_poly.type
_entity_poly.pdbx_seq_one_letter_code
_entity_poly.pdbx_strand_id
1 'polypeptide(L)'
;MLTACADGEAHVTVNLDGSSELDLNLSVTDAALGKIGQDNLMALLADTLKKNNFEAEVTKQGDTQQLTATTHYERSNTTDFDMSSLPQGIKVEQSKTPGLFSSTLHLTAEADVMESMPDGNIKDQINKVPNFLKNLLLKDVNFDFKLSLPIKAKDSNADVVDDGGKTLTWHISPLNRNTLDLTVQIPNIRNIIIAVVIGLMLILALLIWFFLRRRRVRQRRNG
;
A
#
# COMPACT_ATOMS: atom_id res chain seq x y z
N MET A 1 27.80 0.29 15.17
CA MET A 1 26.54 0.38 14.44
C MET A 1 26.43 1.81 13.96
N LEU A 2 26.41 2.06 12.65
CA LEU A 2 26.08 3.37 12.10
C LEU A 2 24.57 3.53 12.31
N THR A 3 24.20 4.34 13.29
CA THR A 3 22.80 4.75 13.46
C THR A 3 22.49 5.74 12.35
N ALA A 4 21.51 5.45 11.51
CA ALA A 4 20.98 6.42 10.55
C ALA A 4 20.62 7.72 11.30
N CYS A 5 20.85 8.87 10.67
CA CYS A 5 20.48 10.16 11.26
C CYS A 5 18.98 10.35 11.34
N ALA A 6 18.23 9.69 10.47
CA ALA A 6 16.77 9.65 10.43
C ALA A 6 16.31 8.34 9.77
N ASP A 7 15.31 7.73 10.36
CA ASP A 7 14.59 6.56 9.83
C ASP A 7 13.10 6.86 9.76
N GLY A 8 12.44 6.42 8.71
CA GLY A 8 11.01 6.58 8.53
C GLY A 8 10.38 5.35 7.91
N GLU A 9 9.16 5.05 8.31
CA GLU A 9 8.31 4.04 7.71
C GLU A 9 6.89 4.60 7.54
N ALA A 10 6.33 4.44 6.35
CA ALA A 10 4.91 4.61 6.11
C ALA A 10 4.31 3.25 5.76
N HIS A 11 3.43 2.74 6.60
CA HIS A 11 2.82 1.43 6.43
C HIS A 11 1.32 1.58 6.15
N VAL A 12 0.90 1.16 4.97
CA VAL A 12 -0.50 1.09 4.57
C VAL A 12 -0.98 -0.34 4.69
N THR A 13 -2.02 -0.56 5.47
CA THR A 13 -2.70 -1.86 5.57
C THR A 13 -4.07 -1.76 4.91
N VAL A 14 -4.33 -2.59 3.91
CA VAL A 14 -5.63 -2.69 3.23
C VAL A 14 -6.36 -3.93 3.72
N ASN A 15 -7.60 -3.76 4.20
CA ASN A 15 -8.43 -4.84 4.71
C ASN A 15 -9.32 -5.47 3.62
N LEU A 16 -9.86 -6.68 3.90
CA LEU A 16 -10.77 -7.38 2.99
C LEU A 16 -12.07 -6.63 2.72
N ASP A 17 -12.53 -5.83 3.66
CA ASP A 17 -13.73 -5.01 3.51
C ASP A 17 -13.51 -3.74 2.70
N GLY A 18 -12.24 -3.44 2.35
CA GLY A 18 -11.83 -2.26 1.60
C GLY A 18 -11.53 -1.04 2.47
N SER A 19 -11.58 -1.16 3.80
CA SER A 19 -11.01 -0.17 4.72
C SER A 19 -9.49 -0.20 4.66
N SER A 20 -8.84 0.88 5.07
CA SER A 20 -7.38 0.93 5.15
C SER A 20 -6.92 1.72 6.37
N GLU A 21 -5.72 1.40 6.81
CA GLU A 21 -5.01 2.05 7.90
C GLU A 21 -3.66 2.53 7.39
N LEU A 22 -3.27 3.72 7.79
CA LEU A 22 -1.95 4.28 7.50
C LEU A 22 -1.25 4.59 8.82
N ASP A 23 -0.15 3.91 9.06
CA ASP A 23 0.77 4.13 10.16
C ASP A 23 2.04 4.82 9.67
N LEU A 24 2.42 5.90 10.33
CA LEU A 24 3.65 6.62 10.09
C LEU A 24 4.54 6.52 11.32
N ASN A 25 5.79 6.11 11.11
CA ASN A 25 6.83 6.08 12.13
C ASN A 25 8.03 6.85 11.62
N LEU A 26 8.42 7.89 12.32
CA LEU A 26 9.61 8.69 12.02
C LEU A 26 10.50 8.75 13.26
N SER A 27 11.78 8.52 13.08
CA SER A 27 12.79 8.58 14.14
C SER A 27 13.94 9.46 13.70
N VAL A 28 14.26 10.49 14.47
CA VAL A 28 15.31 11.46 14.12
C VAL A 28 16.14 11.79 15.36
N THR A 29 17.47 11.83 15.21
CA THR A 29 18.35 12.22 16.30
C THR A 29 18.36 13.74 16.51
N ASP A 30 18.54 14.20 17.77
CA ASP A 30 18.67 15.63 18.09
C ASP A 30 19.85 16.27 17.31
N ALA A 31 20.91 15.51 17.08
CA ALA A 31 22.04 15.96 16.28
C ALA A 31 21.65 16.25 14.81
N ALA A 32 20.74 15.43 14.24
CA ALA A 32 20.23 15.67 12.89
C ALA A 32 19.29 16.87 12.85
N LEU A 33 18.40 17.03 13.84
CA LEU A 33 17.53 18.20 13.97
C LEU A 33 18.33 19.49 14.14
N GLY A 34 19.38 19.48 14.97
CA GLY A 34 20.26 20.62 15.16
C GLY A 34 21.01 21.03 13.88
N LYS A 35 21.42 20.06 13.02
CA LYS A 35 22.08 20.37 11.74
C LYS A 35 21.18 21.14 10.77
N ILE A 36 19.86 20.90 10.83
CA ILE A 36 18.88 21.62 9.99
C ILE A 36 18.28 22.83 10.69
N GLY A 37 18.70 23.13 11.95
CA GLY A 37 18.20 24.25 12.71
C GLY A 37 16.70 24.19 13.04
N GLN A 38 16.14 23.02 13.20
CA GLN A 38 14.70 22.78 13.36
C GLN A 38 14.41 21.83 14.53
N ASP A 39 14.79 22.25 15.75
CA ASP A 39 14.61 21.43 16.96
C ASP A 39 13.14 21.04 17.23
N ASN A 40 12.18 21.84 16.73
CA ASN A 40 10.74 21.62 16.91
C ASN A 40 10.07 20.89 15.71
N LEU A 41 10.85 20.37 14.77
CA LEU A 41 10.30 19.79 13.54
C LEU A 41 9.30 18.67 13.82
N MET A 42 9.61 17.76 14.75
CA MET A 42 8.74 16.61 15.07
C MET A 42 7.41 17.06 15.69
N ALA A 43 7.43 18.08 16.56
CA ALA A 43 6.21 18.65 17.12
C ALA A 43 5.35 19.33 16.04
N LEU A 44 5.97 20.08 15.13
CA LEU A 44 5.28 20.74 14.01
C LEU A 44 4.64 19.73 13.06
N LEU A 45 5.34 18.63 12.77
CA LEU A 45 4.80 17.53 11.96
C LEU A 45 3.61 16.85 12.67
N ALA A 46 3.74 16.56 13.96
CA ALA A 46 2.64 15.99 14.74
C ALA A 46 1.40 16.88 14.72
N ASP A 47 1.56 18.19 14.92
CA ASP A 47 0.45 19.15 14.88
C ASP A 47 -0.19 19.23 13.49
N THR A 48 0.61 19.13 12.43
CA THR A 48 0.13 19.11 11.05
C THR A 48 -0.66 17.83 10.76
N LEU A 49 -0.17 16.69 11.21
CA LEU A 49 -0.85 15.40 11.07
C LEU A 49 -2.16 15.37 11.85
N LYS A 50 -2.20 15.89 13.08
CA LYS A 50 -3.43 16.02 13.87
C LYS A 50 -4.50 16.87 13.18
N LYS A 51 -4.11 17.94 12.52
CA LYS A 51 -5.01 18.79 11.73
C LYS A 51 -5.59 18.05 10.51
N ASN A 52 -4.94 16.98 10.05
CA ASN A 52 -5.36 16.14 8.95
C ASN A 52 -5.95 14.79 9.42
N ASN A 53 -6.53 14.75 10.62
CA ASN A 53 -7.22 13.60 11.22
C ASN A 53 -6.32 12.40 11.52
N PHE A 54 -5.02 12.62 11.75
CA PHE A 54 -4.15 11.59 12.29
C PHE A 54 -4.15 11.64 13.83
N GLU A 55 -4.10 10.48 14.45
CA GLU A 55 -3.70 10.34 15.84
C GLU A 55 -2.17 10.34 15.87
N ALA A 56 -1.55 11.43 16.31
CA ALA A 56 -0.10 11.60 16.25
C ALA A 56 0.48 11.89 17.64
N GLU A 57 1.62 11.27 17.94
CA GLU A 57 2.34 11.43 19.21
C GLU A 57 3.85 11.60 18.94
N VAL A 58 4.50 12.43 19.72
CA VAL A 58 5.97 12.58 19.73
C VAL A 58 6.50 12.12 21.07
N THR A 59 7.41 11.17 21.03
CA THR A 59 8.13 10.67 22.20
C THR A 59 9.63 10.95 22.06
N LYS A 60 10.34 11.04 23.18
CA LYS A 60 11.79 11.23 23.20
C LYS A 60 12.44 10.12 24.01
N GLN A 61 13.40 9.43 23.39
CA GLN A 61 14.21 8.41 24.04
C GLN A 61 15.71 8.77 23.89
N GLY A 62 16.31 9.25 24.97
CA GLY A 62 17.68 9.73 24.95
C GLY A 62 17.85 10.95 24.03
N ASP A 63 18.65 10.82 22.98
CA ASP A 63 18.93 11.84 21.97
C ASP A 63 18.09 11.66 20.69
N THR A 64 17.11 10.76 20.69
CA THR A 64 16.27 10.45 19.54
C THR A 64 14.83 10.86 19.82
N GLN A 65 14.23 11.60 18.88
CA GLN A 65 12.82 11.92 18.86
C GLN A 65 12.11 10.96 17.89
N GLN A 66 10.98 10.43 18.33
CA GLN A 66 10.15 9.53 17.54
C GLN A 66 8.75 10.11 17.41
N LEU A 67 8.25 10.19 16.18
CA LEU A 67 6.89 10.55 15.84
C LEU A 67 6.17 9.29 15.36
N THR A 68 5.07 8.97 16.00
CA THR A 68 4.13 7.96 15.54
C THR A 68 2.82 8.62 15.16
N ALA A 69 2.22 8.24 14.05
CA ALA A 69 0.92 8.76 13.66
C ALA A 69 0.13 7.69 12.91
N THR A 70 -1.16 7.57 13.26
CA THR A 70 -2.07 6.59 12.66
C THR A 70 -3.34 7.29 12.18
N THR A 71 -3.87 6.83 11.05
CA THR A 71 -5.20 7.23 10.58
C THR A 71 -5.92 6.07 9.92
N HIS A 72 -7.24 6.04 10.03
CA HIS A 72 -8.10 5.03 9.45
C HIS A 72 -8.96 5.63 8.34
N TYR A 73 -9.07 4.91 7.25
CA TYR A 73 -9.98 5.23 6.16
C TYR A 73 -11.03 4.14 6.04
N GLU A 74 -12.28 4.53 6.19
CA GLU A 74 -13.38 3.62 5.93
C GLU A 74 -13.50 3.33 4.44
N ARG A 75 -14.12 2.19 4.10
CA ARG A 75 -14.39 1.83 2.71
C ARG A 75 -15.11 2.97 1.99
N SER A 76 -14.47 3.52 0.99
CA SER A 76 -15.14 4.43 0.05
C SER A 76 -16.10 3.64 -0.85
N ASN A 77 -17.36 4.06 -0.91
CA ASN A 77 -18.34 3.52 -1.86
C ASN A 77 -18.07 3.99 -3.31
N THR A 78 -17.14 4.90 -3.49
CA THR A 78 -16.71 5.39 -4.79
C THR A 78 -15.55 4.50 -5.28
N THR A 79 -15.74 3.91 -6.45
CA THR A 79 -14.73 3.08 -7.14
C THR A 79 -13.56 3.91 -7.69
N ASP A 80 -13.68 5.21 -7.66
CA ASP A 80 -12.70 6.13 -8.22
C ASP A 80 -11.98 6.84 -7.07
N PHE A 81 -10.70 6.55 -6.93
CA PHE A 81 -9.80 7.33 -6.09
C PHE A 81 -9.63 8.69 -6.74
N ASP A 82 -9.94 9.77 -6.01
CA ASP A 82 -9.74 11.13 -6.52
C ASP A 82 -8.25 11.47 -6.57
N MET A 83 -7.65 11.20 -7.73
CA MET A 83 -6.24 11.48 -7.97
C MET A 83 -5.92 12.98 -8.01
N SER A 84 -6.92 13.85 -8.10
CA SER A 84 -6.73 15.31 -8.11
C SER A 84 -6.34 15.86 -6.73
N SER A 85 -6.58 15.10 -5.67
CA SER A 85 -6.22 15.44 -4.29
C SER A 85 -4.78 15.06 -3.90
N LEU A 86 -4.03 14.40 -4.80
CA LEU A 86 -2.66 14.01 -4.52
C LEU A 86 -1.73 15.23 -4.50
N PRO A 87 -0.74 15.25 -3.60
CA PRO A 87 0.31 16.29 -3.60
C PRO A 87 1.04 16.36 -4.94
N GLN A 88 1.57 17.54 -5.26
CA GLN A 88 2.48 17.68 -6.40
C GLN A 88 3.64 16.68 -6.27
N GLY A 89 4.13 16.14 -7.39
CA GLY A 89 5.21 15.15 -7.38
C GLY A 89 4.76 13.72 -7.14
N ILE A 90 3.48 13.48 -6.85
CA ILE A 90 2.91 12.13 -6.76
C ILE A 90 1.97 11.91 -7.95
N LYS A 91 2.22 10.85 -8.71
CA LYS A 91 1.36 10.40 -9.82
C LYS A 91 0.99 8.96 -9.59
N VAL A 92 -0.28 8.63 -9.76
CA VAL A 92 -0.77 7.26 -9.66
C VAL A 92 -1.53 6.92 -10.93
N GLU A 93 -1.14 5.83 -11.58
CA GLU A 93 -1.82 5.28 -12.74
C GLU A 93 -2.43 3.93 -12.35
N GLN A 94 -3.66 3.73 -12.76
CA GLN A 94 -4.39 2.50 -12.49
C GLN A 94 -4.93 1.93 -13.80
N SER A 95 -4.69 0.65 -14.03
CA SER A 95 -5.27 -0.11 -15.13
C SER A 95 -5.95 -1.37 -14.61
N LYS A 96 -7.20 -1.60 -15.04
CA LYS A 96 -7.99 -2.77 -14.64
C LYS A 96 -8.39 -3.58 -15.86
N THR A 97 -7.94 -4.82 -15.90
CA THR A 97 -8.31 -5.79 -16.94
C THR A 97 -9.32 -6.80 -16.36
N PRO A 98 -10.59 -6.77 -16.81
CA PRO A 98 -11.60 -7.70 -16.33
C PRO A 98 -11.37 -9.10 -16.90
N GLY A 99 -11.55 -10.13 -16.07
CA GLY A 99 -11.54 -11.54 -16.46
C GLY A 99 -12.79 -12.27 -15.96
N LEU A 100 -12.99 -13.51 -16.40
CA LEU A 100 -14.18 -14.30 -16.05
C LEU A 100 -14.26 -14.58 -14.54
N PHE A 101 -13.16 -15.00 -13.93
CA PHE A 101 -13.09 -15.39 -12.51
C PHE A 101 -12.26 -14.46 -11.65
N SER A 102 -11.47 -13.59 -12.27
CA SER A 102 -10.66 -12.59 -11.58
C SER A 102 -10.48 -11.36 -12.44
N SER A 103 -10.31 -10.20 -11.83
CA SER A 103 -9.87 -8.97 -12.50
C SER A 103 -8.41 -8.73 -12.12
N THR A 104 -7.59 -8.37 -13.08
CA THR A 104 -6.20 -7.95 -12.82
C THR A 104 -6.19 -6.44 -12.68
N LEU A 105 -5.67 -5.96 -11.55
CA LEU A 105 -5.44 -4.55 -11.27
C LEU A 105 -3.93 -4.31 -11.31
N HIS A 106 -3.51 -3.38 -12.15
CA HIS A 106 -2.14 -2.89 -12.22
C HIS A 106 -2.12 -1.44 -11.73
N LEU A 107 -1.24 -1.17 -10.79
CA LEU A 107 -1.02 0.13 -10.17
C LEU A 107 0.43 0.52 -10.37
N THR A 108 0.66 1.72 -10.87
CA THR A 108 1.98 2.35 -10.92
C THR A 108 1.89 3.68 -10.18
N ALA A 109 2.71 3.86 -9.16
CA ALA A 109 2.85 5.11 -8.46
C ALA A 109 4.25 5.67 -8.66
N GLU A 110 4.33 6.91 -9.13
CA GLU A 110 5.57 7.69 -9.18
C GLU A 110 5.56 8.72 -8.06
N ALA A 111 6.63 8.78 -7.28
CA ALA A 111 6.78 9.74 -6.21
C ALA A 111 8.14 10.44 -6.28
N ASP A 112 8.11 11.76 -6.38
CA ASP A 112 9.26 12.64 -6.23
C ASP A 112 9.13 13.35 -4.89
N VAL A 113 9.93 12.90 -3.90
CA VAL A 113 9.84 13.42 -2.52
C VAL A 113 10.17 14.91 -2.47
N MET A 114 11.14 15.36 -3.27
CA MET A 114 11.53 16.77 -3.29
C MET A 114 10.45 17.67 -3.92
N GLU A 115 9.78 17.17 -4.96
CA GLU A 115 8.67 17.89 -5.60
C GLU A 115 7.41 17.91 -4.71
N SER A 116 7.19 16.82 -3.95
CA SER A 116 6.03 16.66 -3.05
C SER A 116 6.11 17.55 -1.80
N MET A 117 7.29 18.09 -1.46
CA MET A 117 7.43 18.99 -0.32
C MET A 117 6.66 20.28 -0.56
N PRO A 118 5.83 20.73 0.39
CA PRO A 118 5.16 22.01 0.29
C PRO A 118 6.19 23.15 0.19
N ASP A 119 5.86 24.18 -0.60
CA ASP A 119 6.69 25.36 -0.72
C ASP A 119 6.86 26.04 0.64
N GLY A 120 8.09 26.40 0.98
CA GLY A 120 8.42 27.01 2.25
C GLY A 120 9.89 26.94 2.60
N ASN A 121 10.22 27.44 3.79
CA ASN A 121 11.60 27.59 4.26
C ASN A 121 12.44 26.30 4.16
N ILE A 122 11.85 25.14 4.38
CA ILE A 122 12.56 23.85 4.35
C ILE A 122 12.95 23.51 2.92
N LYS A 123 12.01 23.54 1.96
CA LYS A 123 12.27 23.29 0.55
C LYS A 123 13.29 24.26 -0.03
N ASP A 124 13.18 25.54 0.33
CA ASP A 124 14.12 26.58 -0.09
C ASP A 124 15.54 26.37 0.45
N GLN A 125 15.65 25.95 1.71
CA GLN A 125 16.95 25.64 2.30
C GLN A 125 17.58 24.41 1.65
N ILE A 126 16.81 23.33 1.44
CA ILE A 126 17.30 22.13 0.76
C ILE A 126 17.71 22.46 -0.69
N ASN A 127 16.96 23.31 -1.39
CA ASN A 127 17.28 23.70 -2.76
C ASN A 127 18.58 24.53 -2.87
N LYS A 128 18.92 25.28 -1.84
CA LYS A 128 20.19 26.04 -1.78
C LYS A 128 21.42 25.15 -1.52
N VAL A 129 21.21 23.94 -1.00
CA VAL A 129 22.31 23.00 -0.73
C VAL A 129 22.80 22.41 -2.05
N PRO A 130 24.11 22.46 -2.37
CA PRO A 130 24.68 21.81 -3.53
C PRO A 130 24.39 20.29 -3.57
N ASN A 131 24.15 19.73 -4.75
CA ASN A 131 23.73 18.33 -4.89
C ASN A 131 24.68 17.31 -4.23
N PHE A 132 26.01 17.57 -4.25
CA PHE A 132 26.96 16.68 -3.59
C PHE A 132 26.81 16.68 -2.06
N LEU A 133 26.44 17.83 -1.45
CA LEU A 133 26.14 17.91 -0.02
C LEU A 133 24.77 17.32 0.31
N LYS A 134 23.77 17.46 -0.57
CA LYS A 134 22.48 16.76 -0.42
C LYS A 134 22.69 15.24 -0.33
N ASN A 135 23.48 14.68 -1.26
CA ASN A 135 23.82 13.27 -1.26
C ASN A 135 24.54 12.83 0.03
N LEU A 136 25.39 13.68 0.59
CA LEU A 136 26.09 13.37 1.83
C LEU A 136 25.18 13.46 3.05
N LEU A 137 24.27 14.45 3.10
CA LEU A 137 23.35 14.66 4.24
C LEU A 137 22.20 13.64 4.27
N LEU A 138 21.71 13.22 3.08
CA LEU A 138 20.58 12.32 2.95
C LEU A 138 21.00 10.84 2.78
N LYS A 139 22.30 10.57 2.73
CA LYS A 139 22.83 9.21 2.67
C LYS A 139 22.43 8.35 3.87
N ASP A 140 22.31 8.98 5.03
CA ASP A 140 21.97 8.31 6.29
C ASP A 140 20.49 8.49 6.67
N VAL A 141 19.64 8.84 5.68
CA VAL A 141 18.18 8.90 5.82
C VAL A 141 17.59 7.68 5.12
N ASN A 142 16.95 6.81 5.88
CA ASN A 142 16.20 5.68 5.35
C ASN A 142 14.71 5.98 5.45
N PHE A 143 13.98 5.70 4.39
CA PHE A 143 12.53 5.78 4.40
C PHE A 143 11.94 4.59 3.65
N ASP A 144 11.12 3.81 4.35
CA ASP A 144 10.45 2.66 3.80
C ASP A 144 8.97 2.93 3.60
N PHE A 145 8.47 2.58 2.41
CA PHE A 145 7.03 2.49 2.17
C PHE A 145 6.63 1.02 2.17
N LYS A 146 5.72 0.66 3.07
CA LYS A 146 5.25 -0.70 3.28
C LYS A 146 3.76 -0.80 2.97
N LEU A 147 3.37 -1.79 2.19
CA LEU A 147 1.99 -2.06 1.82
C LEU A 147 1.61 -3.49 2.18
N SER A 148 0.63 -3.62 3.07
CA SER A 148 0.03 -4.91 3.41
C SER A 148 -1.32 -5.06 2.72
N LEU A 149 -1.47 -6.16 1.97
CA LEU A 149 -2.64 -6.48 1.18
C LEU A 149 -3.38 -7.69 1.76
N PRO A 150 -4.72 -7.76 1.64
CA PRO A 150 -5.49 -8.94 2.06
C PRO A 150 -5.25 -10.14 1.13
N ILE A 151 -4.77 -9.90 -0.08
CA ILE A 151 -4.44 -10.91 -1.10
C ILE A 151 -3.00 -10.74 -1.55
N LYS A 152 -2.37 -11.84 -1.98
CA LYS A 152 -0.99 -11.77 -2.46
C LYS A 152 -0.88 -10.96 -3.76
N ALA A 153 0.18 -10.19 -3.88
CA ALA A 153 0.57 -9.58 -5.14
C ALA A 153 0.91 -10.67 -6.17
N LYS A 154 0.53 -10.45 -7.41
CA LYS A 154 0.91 -11.30 -8.53
C LYS A 154 2.32 -10.94 -9.03
N ASP A 155 2.62 -9.64 -9.03
CA ASP A 155 3.89 -9.08 -9.46
C ASP A 155 4.10 -7.72 -8.78
N SER A 156 5.36 -7.37 -8.51
CA SER A 156 5.74 -6.04 -7.98
C SER A 156 7.23 -5.81 -8.18
N ASN A 157 7.63 -4.54 -8.15
CA ASN A 157 9.03 -4.12 -8.07
C ASN A 157 9.48 -3.81 -6.64
N ALA A 158 8.79 -4.34 -5.62
CA ALA A 158 9.15 -4.14 -4.22
C ALA A 158 10.55 -4.71 -3.90
N ASP A 159 11.30 -4.00 -3.07
CA ASP A 159 12.64 -4.42 -2.62
C ASP A 159 12.56 -5.62 -1.69
N VAL A 160 11.50 -5.69 -0.87
CA VAL A 160 11.23 -6.81 0.04
C VAL A 160 9.79 -7.29 -0.12
N VAL A 161 9.61 -8.61 -0.17
CA VAL A 161 8.30 -9.26 -0.29
C VAL A 161 8.14 -10.27 0.83
N ASP A 162 7.23 -10.01 1.75
CA ASP A 162 6.97 -10.81 2.95
C ASP A 162 5.54 -11.37 2.97
N ASP A 163 5.23 -12.16 3.99
CA ASP A 163 3.90 -12.75 4.24
C ASP A 163 3.31 -13.45 3.01
N GLY A 164 4.16 -14.21 2.31
CA GLY A 164 3.75 -14.95 1.12
C GLY A 164 3.29 -14.07 -0.04
N GLY A 165 3.82 -12.87 -0.15
CA GLY A 165 3.50 -11.91 -1.20
C GLY A 165 2.36 -10.94 -0.85
N LYS A 166 1.99 -10.85 0.42
CA LYS A 166 0.96 -9.90 0.87
C LYS A 166 1.54 -8.60 1.41
N THR A 167 2.76 -8.62 1.92
CA THR A 167 3.44 -7.43 2.41
C THR A 167 4.60 -7.09 1.50
N LEU A 168 4.59 -5.88 0.99
CA LEU A 168 5.54 -5.34 0.04
C LEU A 168 6.22 -4.12 0.66
N THR A 169 7.55 -4.03 0.55
CA THR A 169 8.30 -2.89 1.07
C THR A 169 9.18 -2.31 -0.04
N TRP A 170 9.12 -1.00 -0.21
CA TRP A 170 9.99 -0.24 -1.11
C TRP A 170 10.85 0.72 -0.29
N HIS A 171 12.16 0.72 -0.59
CA HIS A 171 13.09 1.70 -0.04
C HIS A 171 12.99 3.01 -0.84
N ILE A 172 12.45 4.04 -0.23
CA ILE A 172 12.18 5.32 -0.88
C ILE A 172 13.40 6.22 -0.82
N SER A 173 13.91 6.57 -1.97
CA SER A 173 15.00 7.54 -2.08
C SER A 173 14.46 8.97 -1.97
N PRO A 174 14.90 9.79 -1.02
CA PRO A 174 14.45 11.18 -0.91
C PRO A 174 14.98 12.08 -2.03
N LEU A 175 16.01 11.65 -2.76
CA LEU A 175 16.68 12.44 -3.81
C LEU A 175 16.31 12.05 -5.23
N ASN A 176 15.77 10.86 -5.41
CA ASN A 176 15.43 10.33 -6.73
C ASN A 176 13.92 10.15 -6.85
N ARG A 177 13.44 10.13 -8.09
CA ARG A 177 12.09 9.71 -8.37
C ARG A 177 11.97 8.21 -8.07
N ASN A 178 10.97 7.86 -7.29
CA ASN A 178 10.65 6.48 -6.93
C ASN A 178 9.48 6.01 -7.79
N THR A 179 9.56 4.78 -8.27
CA THR A 179 8.48 4.13 -9.02
C THR A 179 8.09 2.85 -8.29
N LEU A 180 6.83 2.74 -7.92
CA LEU A 180 6.25 1.59 -7.25
C LEU A 180 5.27 0.93 -8.20
N ASP A 181 5.57 -0.29 -8.60
CA ASP A 181 4.70 -1.09 -9.47
C ASP A 181 4.10 -2.25 -8.70
N LEU A 182 2.80 -2.45 -8.88
CA LEU A 182 2.05 -3.50 -8.23
C LEU A 182 1.00 -4.07 -9.16
N THR A 183 0.96 -5.38 -9.26
CA THR A 183 -0.13 -6.11 -9.94
C THR A 183 -0.81 -7.06 -8.96
N VAL A 184 -2.13 -6.95 -8.82
CA VAL A 184 -2.93 -7.85 -8.00
C VAL A 184 -4.04 -8.50 -8.82
N GLN A 185 -4.41 -9.74 -8.44
CA GLN A 185 -5.56 -10.43 -9.00
C GLN A 185 -6.70 -10.48 -7.98
N ILE A 186 -7.78 -9.75 -8.26
CA ILE A 186 -8.95 -9.67 -7.41
C ILE A 186 -9.97 -10.72 -7.88
N PRO A 187 -10.31 -11.73 -7.04
CA PRO A 187 -11.28 -12.77 -7.44
C PRO A 187 -12.67 -12.17 -7.67
N ASN A 188 -13.31 -12.58 -8.77
CA ASN A 188 -14.69 -12.20 -9.06
C ASN A 188 -15.63 -13.22 -8.40
N ILE A 189 -15.90 -13.03 -7.11
CA ILE A 189 -16.66 -13.94 -6.26
C ILE A 189 -18.05 -14.24 -6.87
N ARG A 190 -18.72 -13.23 -7.45
CA ARG A 190 -20.03 -13.41 -8.09
C ARG A 190 -19.97 -14.44 -9.22
N ASN A 191 -19.01 -14.32 -10.12
CA ASN A 191 -18.87 -15.24 -11.26
C ASN A 191 -18.46 -16.65 -10.80
N ILE A 192 -17.63 -16.74 -9.76
CA ILE A 192 -17.25 -18.02 -9.15
C ILE A 192 -18.47 -18.72 -8.57
N ILE A 193 -19.32 -18.02 -7.80
CA ILE A 193 -20.55 -18.58 -7.24
C ILE A 193 -21.48 -19.06 -8.35
N ILE A 194 -21.68 -18.26 -9.40
CA ILE A 194 -22.52 -18.65 -10.54
C ILE A 194 -21.98 -19.94 -11.20
N ALA A 195 -20.66 -20.02 -11.44
CA ALA A 195 -20.05 -21.20 -12.04
C ALA A 195 -20.22 -22.46 -11.16
N VAL A 196 -20.07 -22.33 -9.84
CA VAL A 196 -20.28 -23.42 -8.88
C VAL A 196 -21.73 -23.88 -8.89
N VAL A 197 -22.71 -22.97 -8.88
CA VAL A 197 -24.15 -23.32 -8.93
C VAL A 197 -24.50 -24.02 -10.22
N ILE A 198 -24.01 -23.53 -11.36
CA ILE A 198 -24.23 -24.22 -12.67
C ILE A 198 -23.60 -25.61 -12.65
N GLY A 199 -22.37 -25.74 -12.15
CA GLY A 199 -21.70 -27.05 -12.03
C GLY A 199 -22.49 -28.05 -11.19
N LEU A 200 -23.00 -27.62 -10.03
CA LEU A 200 -23.84 -28.44 -9.15
C LEU A 200 -25.15 -28.88 -9.86
N MET A 201 -25.81 -27.97 -10.57
CA MET A 201 -27.02 -28.29 -11.35
C MET A 201 -26.74 -29.32 -12.43
N LEU A 202 -25.62 -29.22 -13.14
CA LEU A 202 -25.22 -30.20 -14.15
C LEU A 202 -24.95 -31.58 -13.53
N ILE A 203 -24.27 -31.62 -12.39
CA ILE A 203 -24.01 -32.89 -11.67
C ILE A 203 -25.32 -33.52 -11.22
N LEU A 204 -26.26 -32.77 -10.66
CA LEU A 204 -27.57 -33.26 -10.28
C LEU A 204 -28.35 -33.80 -11.47
N ALA A 205 -28.35 -33.08 -12.59
CA ALA A 205 -29.00 -33.53 -13.83
C ALA A 205 -28.42 -34.86 -14.35
N LEU A 206 -27.09 -35.01 -14.33
CA LEU A 206 -26.40 -36.24 -14.69
C LEU A 206 -26.74 -37.39 -13.74
N LEU A 207 -26.81 -37.16 -12.44
CA LEU A 207 -27.20 -38.17 -11.46
C LEU A 207 -28.65 -38.61 -11.68
N ILE A 208 -29.60 -37.69 -11.87
CA ILE A 208 -30.99 -37.98 -12.16
C ILE A 208 -31.11 -38.82 -13.46
N TRP A 209 -30.42 -38.37 -14.51
CA TRP A 209 -30.38 -39.08 -15.78
C TRP A 209 -29.84 -40.52 -15.64
N PHE A 210 -28.75 -40.68 -14.86
CA PHE A 210 -28.14 -41.98 -14.60
C PHE A 210 -29.09 -42.92 -13.81
N PHE A 211 -29.80 -42.41 -12.79
CA PHE A 211 -30.78 -43.18 -12.02
C PHE A 211 -31.99 -43.58 -12.86
N LEU A 212 -32.51 -42.66 -13.70
CA LEU A 212 -33.61 -42.96 -14.61
C LEU A 212 -33.23 -44.00 -15.65
N ARG A 213 -32.01 -43.90 -16.20
CA ARG A 213 -31.50 -44.92 -17.16
C ARG A 213 -31.33 -46.27 -16.51
N ARG A 214 -30.84 -46.36 -15.27
CA ARG A 214 -30.75 -47.63 -14.53
C ARG A 214 -32.12 -48.26 -14.26
N ARG A 215 -33.13 -47.47 -13.95
CA ARG A 215 -34.51 -47.96 -13.75
C ARG A 215 -35.11 -48.56 -15.03
N ARG A 216 -34.91 -47.91 -16.18
CA ARG A 216 -35.39 -48.41 -17.48
C ARG A 216 -34.72 -49.72 -17.89
N VAL A 217 -33.44 -49.92 -17.60
CA VAL A 217 -32.73 -51.18 -17.92
C VAL A 217 -33.21 -52.34 -17.03
N ARG A 218 -33.55 -52.07 -15.74
CA ARG A 218 -34.11 -53.09 -14.84
C ARG A 218 -35.52 -53.56 -15.25
N GLN A 219 -36.37 -52.68 -15.76
CA GLN A 219 -37.71 -53.02 -16.21
C GLN A 219 -37.72 -53.90 -17.49
N ARG A 220 -36.70 -53.73 -18.35
CA ARG A 220 -36.56 -54.58 -19.56
C ARG A 220 -36.00 -55.97 -19.26
N ARG A 221 -35.52 -56.24 -18.08
CA ARG A 221 -34.94 -57.54 -17.70
C ARG A 221 -35.95 -58.48 -16.95
N ASN A 222 -37.06 -57.93 -16.48
CA ASN A 222 -38.05 -58.59 -15.65
C ASN A 222 -39.42 -58.70 -16.38
N GLY A 223 -39.53 -58.45 -17.67
CA GLY A 223 -40.61 -58.70 -18.56
C GLY A 223 -40.11 -59.57 -19.74
#